data_9de805683d5cd84a74dcb1b64fb36a5f
#
_entry.id   9de805683d5cd84a74dcb1b64fb36a5f
#
_cell.length_a   1.000
_cell.length_b   1.000
_cell.length_c   1.000
_cell.angle_alpha   90.00
_cell.angle_beta   90.00
_cell.angle_gamma   90.00
#
_symmetry.space_group_name_H-M   'P 1'
#
loop_
_entity.id
_entity.type
_entity.pdbx_description
1 polymer ?
#
loop_
_entity_poly.entity_id
_entity_poly.type
_entity_poly.pdbx_seq_one_letter_code
_entity_poly.pdbx_strand_id
1 'polypeptide(L)'
;METTAVTAEVFRPFRRNGLLLHIGLALVSAAAGGVCFWQLSAQQGGSGFLWLLLLGILLLIPLPLLIYNLYGLLSATYTLERDGLRLRWGLRAEDIPLQEIEWLRNAQELGFALPLPVIHFPGAILGSRNVEGLGRVDFMASDVNNLLLVATPRCVFVISPADMRTFERAFRRSMEMGSLSPMTAYSTQPVVFLRQMLADRSVRILLAISAFLLIGLLVVVALQLPGRELVSLGFDSQGLPREAGPVQQLLMLPALGAVVLIVDLIAGMFLYHRWKQHMIAYLLWASSGLTSLLLIFAALQIS
;
A
#
# COMPACT_ATOMS: atom_id res chain seq x y z
N MET A 1 -13.48 -30.30 32.13
CA MET A 1 -13.99 -30.06 30.77
C MET A 1 -12.84 -29.47 29.97
N GLU A 2 -12.10 -30.34 29.29
CA GLU A 2 -11.03 -29.92 28.39
C GLU A 2 -11.68 -29.25 27.18
N THR A 3 -11.45 -27.96 27.05
CA THR A 3 -11.79 -27.20 25.83
C THR A 3 -10.89 -27.75 24.73
N THR A 4 -11.40 -28.66 23.94
CA THR A 4 -10.75 -29.12 22.71
C THR A 4 -10.52 -27.90 21.85
N ALA A 5 -9.31 -27.39 21.85
CA ALA A 5 -8.90 -26.28 21.01
C ALA A 5 -9.17 -26.71 19.57
N VAL A 6 -10.12 -26.04 18.94
CA VAL A 6 -10.40 -26.17 17.50
C VAL A 6 -9.09 -25.83 16.79
N THR A 7 -8.43 -26.85 16.25
CA THR A 7 -7.12 -26.69 15.59
C THR A 7 -7.37 -25.95 14.28
N ALA A 8 -7.17 -24.62 14.30
CA ALA A 8 -7.15 -23.80 13.10
C ALA A 8 -5.88 -24.15 12.29
N GLU A 9 -6.06 -24.62 11.08
CA GLU A 9 -4.95 -24.89 10.16
C GLU A 9 -4.65 -23.61 9.35
N VAL A 10 -3.40 -23.11 9.47
CA VAL A 10 -2.99 -21.87 8.81
C VAL A 10 -2.13 -22.19 7.59
N PHE A 11 -2.62 -21.81 6.44
CA PHE A 11 -1.93 -21.91 5.15
C PHE A 11 -1.43 -20.54 4.71
N ARG A 12 -0.30 -20.54 4.02
CA ARG A 12 0.31 -19.32 3.48
C ARG A 12 0.35 -19.40 1.96
N PRO A 13 0.21 -18.26 1.26
CA PRO A 13 0.44 -18.23 -0.17
C PRO A 13 1.91 -18.46 -0.52
N PHE A 14 2.20 -18.81 -1.77
CA PHE A 14 3.57 -18.89 -2.26
C PHE A 14 4.18 -17.48 -2.34
N ARG A 15 5.16 -17.15 -1.48
CA ARG A 15 5.62 -15.77 -1.25
C ARG A 15 6.94 -15.44 -1.92
N ARG A 16 7.80 -16.44 -2.15
CA ARG A 16 9.22 -16.22 -2.46
C ARG A 16 9.44 -15.27 -3.64
N ASN A 17 8.82 -15.57 -4.79
CA ASN A 17 9.03 -14.79 -6.00
C ASN A 17 8.45 -13.37 -5.89
N GLY A 18 7.27 -13.25 -5.28
CA GLY A 18 6.65 -11.95 -5.05
C GLY A 18 7.48 -11.06 -4.11
N LEU A 19 7.98 -11.62 -3.00
CA LEU A 19 8.84 -10.88 -2.07
C LEU A 19 10.12 -10.39 -2.74
N LEU A 20 10.83 -11.27 -3.44
CA LEU A 20 12.08 -10.91 -4.14
C LEU A 20 11.84 -9.79 -5.15
N LEU A 21 10.77 -9.87 -5.93
CA LEU A 21 10.43 -8.86 -6.94
C LEU A 21 10.09 -7.51 -6.30
N HIS A 22 9.21 -7.48 -5.30
CA HIS A 22 8.79 -6.23 -4.67
C HIS A 22 9.91 -5.57 -3.86
N ILE A 23 10.73 -6.36 -3.14
CA ILE A 23 11.91 -5.85 -2.44
C ILE A 23 12.92 -5.31 -3.43
N GLY A 24 13.22 -6.06 -4.50
CA GLY A 24 14.18 -5.63 -5.53
C GLY A 24 13.74 -4.32 -6.21
N LEU A 25 12.47 -4.24 -6.64
CA LEU A 25 11.93 -3.02 -7.24
C LEU A 25 11.92 -1.84 -6.25
N ALA A 26 11.56 -2.07 -4.99
CA ALA A 26 11.56 -1.01 -3.98
C ALA A 26 12.99 -0.48 -3.71
N LEU A 27 13.97 -1.37 -3.59
CA LEU A 27 15.38 -0.99 -3.43
C LEU A 27 15.92 -0.22 -4.63
N VAL A 28 15.63 -0.69 -5.86
CA VAL A 28 16.06 0.00 -7.10
C VAL A 28 15.40 1.36 -7.20
N SER A 29 14.09 1.48 -6.96
CA SER A 29 13.37 2.76 -6.99
C SER A 29 13.90 3.73 -5.93
N ALA A 30 14.12 3.25 -4.70
CA ALA A 30 14.65 4.08 -3.61
C ALA A 30 16.10 4.53 -3.88
N ALA A 31 16.97 3.61 -4.34
CA ALA A 31 18.36 3.92 -4.65
C ALA A 31 18.46 4.88 -5.84
N ALA A 32 17.75 4.63 -6.93
CA ALA A 32 17.76 5.50 -8.11
C ALA A 32 17.17 6.89 -7.79
N GLY A 33 16.04 6.96 -7.06
CA GLY A 33 15.50 8.22 -6.57
C GLY A 33 16.47 8.98 -5.68
N GLY A 34 17.11 8.27 -4.73
CA GLY A 34 18.13 8.83 -3.85
C GLY A 34 19.34 9.38 -4.61
N VAL A 35 19.83 8.69 -5.63
CA VAL A 35 20.92 9.17 -6.51
C VAL A 35 20.49 10.41 -7.26
N CYS A 36 19.25 10.49 -7.79
CA CYS A 36 18.74 11.68 -8.44
C CYS A 36 18.74 12.89 -7.48
N PHE A 37 18.25 12.72 -6.25
CA PHE A 37 18.24 13.79 -5.24
C PHE A 37 19.64 14.15 -4.79
N TRP A 38 20.56 13.21 -4.68
CA TRP A 38 21.96 13.49 -4.38
C TRP A 38 22.64 14.29 -5.49
N GLN A 39 22.41 13.92 -6.76
CA GLN A 39 22.94 14.68 -7.90
C GLN A 39 22.36 16.10 -7.98
N LEU A 40 21.08 16.29 -7.60
CA LEU A 40 20.45 17.60 -7.52
C LEU A 40 21.21 18.57 -6.58
N SER A 41 21.76 18.06 -5.48
CA SER A 41 22.53 18.90 -4.53
C SER A 41 23.86 19.41 -5.11
N ALA A 42 24.37 18.74 -6.15
CA ALA A 42 25.63 19.11 -6.84
C ALA A 42 25.39 19.96 -8.10
N GLN A 43 24.16 20.05 -8.61
CA GLN A 43 23.85 20.83 -9.81
C GLN A 43 23.56 22.30 -9.51
N GLN A 44 24.13 23.19 -10.34
CA GLN A 44 23.96 24.62 -10.23
C GLN A 44 22.68 25.16 -10.91
N GLY A 45 21.65 24.32 -11.16
CA GLY A 45 20.37 24.67 -11.80
C GLY A 45 20.34 24.42 -13.32
N GLY A 46 19.30 24.92 -13.95
CA GLY A 46 19.05 24.73 -15.38
C GLY A 46 18.07 23.60 -15.70
N SER A 47 17.92 23.29 -17.00
CA SER A 47 16.98 22.23 -17.44
C SER A 47 17.32 20.85 -16.89
N GLY A 48 18.61 20.54 -16.70
CA GLY A 48 19.06 19.29 -16.10
C GLY A 48 18.58 19.10 -14.66
N PHE A 49 18.54 20.17 -13.85
CA PHE A 49 17.99 20.14 -12.50
C PHE A 49 16.52 19.75 -12.50
N LEU A 50 15.71 20.37 -13.34
CA LEU A 50 14.27 20.06 -13.44
C LEU A 50 14.02 18.60 -13.87
N TRP A 51 14.78 18.10 -14.86
CA TRP A 51 14.68 16.72 -15.29
C TRP A 51 15.06 15.72 -14.20
N LEU A 52 16.13 15.97 -13.45
CA LEU A 52 16.53 15.13 -12.32
C LEU A 52 15.51 15.17 -11.18
N LEU A 53 14.93 16.34 -10.90
CA LEU A 53 13.87 16.48 -9.89
C LEU A 53 12.63 15.67 -10.27
N LEU A 54 12.15 15.82 -11.51
CA LEU A 54 11.02 15.08 -12.02
C LEU A 54 11.27 13.57 -12.04
N LEU A 55 12.45 13.14 -12.47
CA LEU A 55 12.85 11.74 -12.50
C LEU A 55 12.93 11.18 -11.07
N GLY A 56 13.52 11.90 -10.13
CA GLY A 56 13.59 11.51 -8.73
C GLY A 56 12.20 11.31 -8.11
N ILE A 57 11.29 12.26 -8.33
CA ILE A 57 9.90 12.14 -7.88
C ILE A 57 9.21 10.94 -8.55
N LEU A 58 9.34 10.79 -9.86
CA LEU A 58 8.73 9.69 -10.62
C LEU A 58 9.19 8.31 -10.12
N LEU A 59 10.46 8.18 -9.75
CA LEU A 59 11.02 6.95 -9.19
C LEU A 59 10.51 6.65 -7.78
N LEU A 60 10.13 7.66 -7.00
CA LEU A 60 9.58 7.46 -5.66
C LEU A 60 8.08 7.15 -5.65
N ILE A 61 7.34 7.54 -6.69
CA ILE A 61 5.87 7.29 -6.79
C ILE A 61 5.48 5.82 -6.59
N PRO A 62 6.17 4.81 -7.16
CA PRO A 62 5.76 3.41 -6.99
C PRO A 62 6.07 2.83 -5.61
N LEU A 63 6.95 3.45 -4.82
CA LEU A 63 7.38 2.93 -3.51
C LEU A 63 6.22 2.62 -2.56
N PRO A 64 5.25 3.51 -2.35
CA PRO A 64 4.11 3.23 -1.49
C PRO A 64 3.35 1.97 -1.87
N LEU A 65 3.11 1.80 -3.16
CA LEU A 65 2.40 0.65 -3.70
C LEU A 65 3.21 -0.65 -3.53
N LEU A 66 4.53 -0.59 -3.79
CA LEU A 66 5.43 -1.73 -3.58
C LEU A 66 5.49 -2.14 -2.10
N ILE A 67 5.58 -1.17 -1.19
CA ILE A 67 5.57 -1.39 0.26
C ILE A 67 4.23 -2.01 0.70
N TYR A 68 3.11 -1.49 0.18
CA TYR A 68 1.79 -2.05 0.47
C TYR A 68 1.64 -3.49 -0.03
N ASN A 69 2.08 -3.79 -1.24
CA ASN A 69 2.05 -5.14 -1.80
C ASN A 69 2.96 -6.09 -1.00
N LEU A 70 4.13 -5.63 -0.59
CA LEU A 70 5.06 -6.37 0.27
C LEU A 70 4.41 -6.69 1.62
N TYR A 71 3.81 -5.68 2.28
CA TYR A 71 3.07 -5.87 3.52
C TYR A 71 1.90 -6.84 3.33
N GLY A 72 1.12 -6.67 2.26
CA GLY A 72 0.01 -7.55 1.91
C GLY A 72 0.46 -9.01 1.80
N LEU A 73 1.55 -9.25 1.08
CA LEU A 73 2.10 -10.59 0.87
C LEU A 73 2.68 -11.20 2.17
N LEU A 74 3.32 -10.40 3.02
CA LEU A 74 3.84 -10.83 4.32
C LEU A 74 2.72 -11.20 5.30
N SER A 75 1.63 -10.44 5.29
CA SER A 75 0.47 -10.65 6.17
C SER A 75 -0.53 -11.67 5.63
N ALA A 76 -0.39 -12.10 4.37
CA ALA A 76 -1.34 -13.01 3.72
C ALA A 76 -1.40 -14.36 4.42
N THR A 77 -2.61 -14.79 4.79
CA THR A 77 -2.89 -16.08 5.40
C THR A 77 -4.26 -16.60 4.97
N TYR A 78 -4.35 -17.91 4.81
CA TYR A 78 -5.60 -18.64 4.62
C TYR A 78 -5.76 -19.55 5.82
N THR A 79 -6.67 -19.23 6.72
CA THR A 79 -6.90 -20.01 7.94
C THR A 79 -8.18 -20.81 7.78
N LEU A 80 -8.03 -22.12 7.79
CA LEU A 80 -9.13 -23.04 7.76
C LEU A 80 -9.48 -23.43 9.20
N GLU A 81 -10.67 -23.05 9.61
CA GLU A 81 -11.27 -23.41 10.88
C GLU A 81 -12.40 -24.41 10.63
N ARG A 82 -12.85 -25.09 11.67
CA ARG A 82 -13.98 -26.01 11.56
C ARG A 82 -15.26 -25.33 11.07
N ASP A 83 -15.43 -24.05 11.38
CA ASP A 83 -16.65 -23.31 11.08
C ASP A 83 -16.57 -22.50 9.79
N GLY A 84 -15.38 -22.34 9.18
CA GLY A 84 -15.21 -21.59 7.95
C GLY A 84 -13.77 -21.35 7.52
N LEU A 85 -13.64 -20.63 6.42
CA LEU A 85 -12.38 -20.23 5.82
C LEU A 85 -12.18 -18.73 6.02
N ARG A 86 -11.07 -18.34 6.67
CA ARG A 86 -10.67 -16.95 6.82
C ARG A 86 -9.54 -16.62 5.87
N LEU A 87 -9.77 -15.64 5.02
CA LEU A 87 -8.78 -15.11 4.09
C LEU A 87 -8.32 -13.74 4.59
N ARG A 88 -7.01 -13.55 4.74
CA ARG A 88 -6.41 -12.28 5.15
C ARG A 88 -5.34 -11.89 4.16
N TRP A 89 -5.35 -10.65 3.70
CA TRP A 89 -4.36 -10.13 2.78
C TRP A 89 -4.21 -8.61 2.94
N GLY A 90 -3.19 -8.18 3.65
CA GLY A 90 -3.01 -6.75 3.96
C GLY A 90 -4.22 -6.17 4.68
N LEU A 91 -4.88 -5.20 4.04
CA LEU A 91 -6.09 -4.55 4.54
C LEU A 91 -7.38 -5.31 4.17
N ARG A 92 -7.29 -6.37 3.38
CA ARG A 92 -8.45 -7.18 2.99
C ARG A 92 -8.64 -8.36 3.94
N ALA A 93 -9.87 -8.57 4.34
CA ALA A 93 -10.29 -9.66 5.20
C ALA A 93 -11.63 -10.22 4.73
N GLU A 94 -11.68 -11.54 4.57
CA GLU A 94 -12.91 -12.26 4.19
C GLU A 94 -13.06 -13.45 5.13
N ASP A 95 -14.22 -13.57 5.76
CA ASP A 95 -14.61 -14.71 6.57
C ASP A 95 -15.77 -15.42 5.87
N ILE A 96 -15.54 -16.63 5.43
CA ILE A 96 -16.45 -17.42 4.61
C ILE A 96 -16.94 -18.59 5.46
N PRO A 97 -18.23 -18.62 5.84
CA PRO A 97 -18.80 -19.76 6.54
C PRO A 97 -18.65 -21.05 5.72
N LEU A 98 -18.31 -22.16 6.37
CA LEU A 98 -18.13 -23.44 5.67
C LEU A 98 -19.41 -23.87 4.92
N GLN A 99 -20.57 -23.53 5.48
CA GLN A 99 -21.89 -23.83 4.89
C GLN A 99 -22.20 -23.03 3.62
N GLU A 100 -21.54 -21.88 3.41
CA GLU A 100 -21.67 -21.06 2.20
C GLU A 100 -20.73 -21.53 1.08
N ILE A 101 -19.81 -22.45 1.34
CA ILE A 101 -18.90 -22.95 0.30
C ILE A 101 -19.59 -24.09 -0.48
N GLU A 102 -19.91 -23.80 -1.73
CA GLU A 102 -20.60 -24.76 -2.62
C GLU A 102 -19.64 -25.78 -3.20
N TRP A 103 -18.48 -25.32 -3.66
CA TRP A 103 -17.44 -26.20 -4.23
C TRP A 103 -16.05 -25.58 -4.13
N LEU A 104 -15.05 -26.46 -4.18
CA LEU A 104 -13.63 -26.16 -4.25
C LEU A 104 -13.08 -26.83 -5.51
N ARG A 105 -12.45 -26.06 -6.42
CA ARG A 105 -11.88 -26.59 -7.67
C ARG A 105 -10.56 -25.93 -8.02
N ASN A 106 -9.67 -26.67 -8.67
CA ASN A 106 -8.47 -26.12 -9.26
C ASN A 106 -8.82 -25.32 -10.53
N ALA A 107 -8.17 -24.18 -10.74
CA ALA A 107 -8.36 -23.37 -11.95
C ALA A 107 -8.05 -24.16 -13.24
N GLN A 108 -7.14 -25.12 -13.17
CA GLN A 108 -6.82 -25.99 -14.31
C GLN A 108 -7.96 -26.91 -14.74
N GLU A 109 -8.91 -27.16 -13.87
CA GLU A 109 -10.10 -28.00 -14.14
C GLU A 109 -11.22 -27.25 -14.86
N LEU A 110 -11.10 -25.92 -15.01
CA LEU A 110 -12.13 -25.10 -15.66
C LEU A 110 -12.19 -25.28 -17.18
N GLY A 111 -11.13 -25.83 -17.80
CA GLY A 111 -11.04 -25.99 -19.26
C GLY A 111 -10.80 -24.68 -20.04
N PHE A 112 -10.70 -23.54 -19.34
CA PHE A 112 -10.34 -22.26 -19.92
C PHE A 112 -9.37 -21.49 -19.00
N ALA A 113 -8.58 -20.58 -19.57
CA ALA A 113 -7.68 -19.73 -18.80
C ALA A 113 -8.47 -18.70 -17.99
N LEU A 114 -8.32 -18.71 -16.67
CA LEU A 114 -8.99 -17.76 -15.80
C LEU A 114 -8.46 -16.33 -16.06
N PRO A 115 -9.30 -15.38 -16.51
CA PRO A 115 -8.85 -14.03 -16.78
C PRO A 115 -8.52 -13.30 -15.48
N LEU A 116 -7.27 -12.84 -15.36
CA LEU A 116 -6.76 -12.13 -14.18
C LEU A 116 -7.35 -10.70 -14.07
N PRO A 117 -7.30 -10.08 -12.89
CA PRO A 117 -7.65 -8.67 -12.73
C PRO A 117 -6.82 -7.77 -13.65
N VAL A 118 -7.40 -6.66 -14.12
CA VAL A 118 -6.74 -5.71 -15.04
C VAL A 118 -5.44 -5.16 -14.45
N ILE A 119 -5.45 -4.87 -13.14
CA ILE A 119 -4.28 -4.41 -12.42
C ILE A 119 -3.87 -5.52 -11.47
N HIS A 120 -2.80 -6.22 -11.79
CA HIS A 120 -2.20 -7.24 -10.93
C HIS A 120 -0.69 -7.14 -10.99
N PHE A 121 -0.04 -7.49 -9.87
CA PHE A 121 1.42 -7.55 -9.78
C PHE A 121 1.85 -9.01 -9.59
N PRO A 122 3.00 -9.42 -10.14
CA PRO A 122 3.56 -10.73 -9.86
C PRO A 122 3.73 -10.92 -8.34
N GLY A 123 3.14 -11.97 -7.79
CA GLY A 123 3.12 -12.23 -6.36
C GLY A 123 2.02 -11.50 -5.55
N ALA A 124 1.22 -10.63 -6.18
CA ALA A 124 0.10 -9.94 -5.53
C ALA A 124 -1.07 -9.78 -6.52
N ILE A 125 -1.81 -10.87 -6.74
CA ILE A 125 -2.98 -10.90 -7.62
C ILE A 125 -4.19 -10.57 -6.76
N LEU A 126 -4.53 -9.29 -6.69
CA LEU A 126 -5.64 -8.76 -5.88
C LEU A 126 -6.62 -8.04 -6.78
N GLY A 127 -7.89 -8.17 -6.48
CA GLY A 127 -8.95 -7.47 -7.20
C GLY A 127 -10.13 -8.35 -7.50
N SER A 128 -11.13 -7.78 -8.17
CA SER A 128 -12.33 -8.50 -8.60
C SER A 128 -12.53 -8.36 -10.10
N ARG A 129 -13.05 -9.41 -10.74
CA ARG A 129 -13.41 -9.43 -12.16
C ARG A 129 -14.67 -10.24 -12.35
N ASN A 130 -15.51 -9.81 -13.29
CA ASN A 130 -16.62 -10.65 -13.74
C ASN A 130 -16.11 -11.59 -14.82
N VAL A 131 -16.36 -12.89 -14.63
CA VAL A 131 -15.97 -13.96 -15.53
C VAL A 131 -17.22 -14.67 -16.00
N GLU A 132 -17.33 -14.89 -17.29
CA GLU A 132 -18.46 -15.58 -17.89
C GLU A 132 -18.56 -17.02 -17.33
N GLY A 133 -19.74 -17.43 -16.90
CA GLY A 133 -19.98 -18.74 -16.28
C GLY A 133 -19.62 -18.85 -14.77
N LEU A 134 -18.84 -17.91 -14.21
CA LEU A 134 -18.49 -17.90 -12.78
C LEU A 134 -19.06 -16.69 -12.03
N GLY A 135 -19.53 -15.65 -12.75
CA GLY A 135 -19.98 -14.41 -12.15
C GLY A 135 -18.82 -13.57 -11.60
N ARG A 136 -19.00 -12.98 -10.43
CA ARG A 136 -17.96 -12.18 -9.78
C ARG A 136 -16.90 -13.09 -9.18
N VAL A 137 -15.64 -12.86 -9.59
CA VAL A 137 -14.47 -13.59 -9.11
C VAL A 137 -13.56 -12.60 -8.35
N ASP A 138 -13.28 -12.91 -7.09
CA ASP A 138 -12.49 -12.11 -6.18
C ASP A 138 -11.13 -12.76 -5.91
N PHE A 139 -10.05 -12.14 -6.38
CA PHE A 139 -8.69 -12.67 -6.30
C PHE A 139 -7.99 -12.24 -5.01
N MET A 140 -7.42 -13.22 -4.31
CA MET A 140 -6.51 -13.08 -3.17
C MET A 140 -5.39 -14.10 -3.30
N ALA A 141 -4.57 -14.00 -4.36
CA ALA A 141 -3.60 -15.00 -4.77
C ALA A 141 -2.21 -14.39 -5.03
N SER A 142 -1.17 -15.21 -4.96
CA SER A 142 0.21 -14.81 -5.23
C SER A 142 0.81 -15.48 -6.46
N ASP A 143 0.24 -16.59 -6.91
CA ASP A 143 0.76 -17.38 -8.02
C ASP A 143 -0.35 -17.62 -9.06
N VAL A 144 -0.02 -17.41 -10.33
CA VAL A 144 -0.94 -17.59 -11.46
C VAL A 144 -1.15 -19.07 -11.79
N ASN A 145 -0.13 -19.90 -11.53
CA ASN A 145 -0.13 -21.31 -11.95
C ASN A 145 -0.88 -22.21 -10.98
N ASN A 146 -0.97 -21.82 -9.71
CA ASN A 146 -1.56 -22.62 -8.63
C ASN A 146 -2.77 -21.90 -8.03
N LEU A 147 -3.81 -21.75 -8.83
CA LEU A 147 -5.04 -21.09 -8.41
C LEU A 147 -6.09 -22.12 -7.99
N LEU A 148 -6.66 -21.91 -6.81
CA LEU A 148 -7.74 -22.68 -6.24
C LEU A 148 -8.98 -21.80 -6.10
N LEU A 149 -10.10 -22.23 -6.63
CA LEU A 149 -11.37 -21.52 -6.60
C LEU A 149 -12.23 -22.03 -5.46
N VAL A 150 -12.74 -21.12 -4.66
CA VAL A 150 -13.70 -21.36 -3.57
C VAL A 150 -15.00 -20.67 -3.94
N ALA A 151 -16.01 -21.43 -4.36
CA ALA A 151 -17.29 -20.86 -4.77
C ALA A 151 -18.22 -20.67 -3.60
N THR A 152 -18.86 -19.51 -3.59
CA THR A 152 -19.95 -19.18 -2.66
C THR A 152 -21.14 -18.61 -3.45
N PRO A 153 -22.36 -18.54 -2.88
CA PRO A 153 -23.50 -17.95 -3.56
C PRO A 153 -23.31 -16.48 -3.99
N ARG A 154 -22.34 -15.76 -3.36
CA ARG A 154 -22.11 -14.34 -3.64
C ARG A 154 -21.05 -14.10 -4.70
N CYS A 155 -19.97 -14.87 -4.68
CA CYS A 155 -18.82 -14.73 -5.58
C CYS A 155 -17.90 -15.95 -5.46
N VAL A 156 -16.97 -16.06 -6.40
CA VAL A 156 -15.91 -17.08 -6.36
C VAL A 156 -14.63 -16.43 -5.85
N PHE A 157 -14.07 -16.92 -4.73
CA PHE A 157 -12.77 -16.49 -4.25
C PHE A 157 -11.68 -17.32 -4.89
N VAL A 158 -10.61 -16.66 -5.32
CA VAL A 158 -9.42 -17.30 -5.90
C VAL A 158 -8.26 -17.13 -4.96
N ILE A 159 -7.71 -18.24 -4.49
CA ILE A 159 -6.57 -18.30 -3.56
C ILE A 159 -5.43 -19.11 -4.18
N SER A 160 -4.22 -19.00 -3.64
CA SER A 160 -3.05 -19.77 -4.09
C SER A 160 -2.25 -20.28 -2.89
N PRO A 161 -2.73 -21.30 -2.17
CA PRO A 161 -1.97 -21.87 -1.05
C PRO A 161 -0.67 -22.51 -1.55
N ALA A 162 0.42 -22.36 -0.79
CA ALA A 162 1.73 -22.90 -1.16
C ALA A 162 1.71 -24.43 -1.30
N ASP A 163 0.91 -25.10 -0.47
CA ASP A 163 0.64 -26.53 -0.58
C ASP A 163 -0.86 -26.77 -0.80
N MET A 164 -1.23 -26.83 -2.07
CA MET A 164 -2.61 -27.03 -2.51
C MET A 164 -3.17 -28.36 -2.04
N ARG A 165 -2.37 -29.44 -2.14
CA ARG A 165 -2.83 -30.80 -1.79
C ARG A 165 -3.14 -30.92 -0.30
N THR A 166 -2.33 -30.34 0.55
CA THR A 166 -2.56 -30.31 2.00
C THR A 166 -3.77 -29.45 2.34
N PHE A 167 -3.95 -28.31 1.67
CA PHE A 167 -5.12 -27.46 1.83
C PHE A 167 -6.41 -28.20 1.43
N GLU A 168 -6.45 -28.85 0.28
CA GLU A 168 -7.63 -29.62 -0.17
C GLU A 168 -7.99 -30.77 0.78
N ARG A 169 -6.98 -31.49 1.29
CA ARG A 169 -7.21 -32.55 2.29
C ARG A 169 -7.79 -32.01 3.59
N ALA A 170 -7.23 -30.90 4.09
CA ALA A 170 -7.73 -30.23 5.28
C ALA A 170 -9.16 -29.73 5.08
N PHE A 171 -9.45 -29.14 3.91
CA PHE A 171 -10.78 -28.66 3.56
C PHE A 171 -11.81 -29.80 3.52
N ARG A 172 -11.51 -30.92 2.86
CA ARG A 172 -12.39 -32.10 2.84
C ARG A 172 -12.66 -32.62 4.25
N ARG A 173 -11.64 -32.70 5.10
CA ARG A 173 -11.78 -33.09 6.50
C ARG A 173 -12.71 -32.14 7.27
N SER A 174 -12.59 -30.83 7.07
CA SER A 174 -13.46 -29.85 7.72
C SER A 174 -14.90 -29.99 7.25
N MET A 175 -15.13 -30.25 5.95
CA MET A 175 -16.45 -30.52 5.39
C MET A 175 -17.07 -31.80 5.98
N GLU A 176 -16.29 -32.85 6.13
CA GLU A 176 -16.75 -34.13 6.73
C GLU A 176 -17.11 -34.00 8.21
N MET A 177 -16.36 -33.21 8.97
CA MET A 177 -16.61 -32.96 10.40
C MET A 177 -17.83 -32.07 10.64
N GLY A 178 -18.19 -31.23 9.69
CA GLY A 178 -19.27 -30.28 9.80
C GLY A 178 -18.94 -29.09 10.77
N SER A 179 -19.66 -28.00 10.63
CA SER A 179 -19.54 -26.83 11.49
C SER A 179 -20.19 -27.07 12.85
N LEU A 180 -19.55 -26.59 13.92
CA LEU A 180 -20.09 -26.63 15.30
C LEU A 180 -20.82 -25.34 15.67
N SER A 181 -20.32 -24.20 15.18
CA SER A 181 -20.87 -22.87 15.46
C SER A 181 -21.00 -22.11 14.15
N PRO A 182 -22.14 -21.48 13.88
CA PRO A 182 -22.29 -20.70 12.66
C PRO A 182 -21.34 -19.50 12.69
N MET A 183 -20.36 -19.47 11.75
CA MET A 183 -19.53 -18.30 11.52
C MET A 183 -20.36 -17.26 10.79
N THR A 184 -20.27 -16.00 11.21
CA THR A 184 -20.89 -14.88 10.46
C THR A 184 -20.00 -14.50 9.28
N ALA A 185 -20.58 -14.42 8.08
CA ALA A 185 -19.88 -13.93 6.90
C ALA A 185 -19.42 -12.47 7.14
N TYR A 186 -18.13 -12.22 6.97
CA TYR A 186 -17.52 -10.90 7.16
C TYR A 186 -16.62 -10.59 5.97
N SER A 187 -16.75 -9.38 5.43
CA SER A 187 -15.94 -8.92 4.32
C SER A 187 -15.45 -7.51 4.60
N THR A 188 -14.15 -7.31 4.56
CA THR A 188 -13.53 -5.98 4.60
C THR A 188 -12.66 -5.79 3.38
N GLN A 189 -13.00 -4.79 2.58
CA GLN A 189 -12.24 -4.42 1.39
C GLN A 189 -11.46 -3.12 1.66
N PRO A 190 -10.29 -2.93 1.05
CA PRO A 190 -9.49 -1.70 1.20
C PRO A 190 -10.29 -0.43 0.88
N VAL A 191 -11.19 -0.49 -0.09
CA VAL A 191 -12.07 0.63 -0.46
C VAL A 191 -13.03 1.01 0.69
N VAL A 192 -13.57 0.02 1.40
CA VAL A 192 -14.45 0.27 2.56
C VAL A 192 -13.66 0.91 3.68
N PHE A 193 -12.44 0.43 3.93
CA PHE A 193 -11.52 1.03 4.90
C PHE A 193 -11.19 2.49 4.57
N LEU A 194 -10.80 2.76 3.30
CA LEU A 194 -10.53 4.13 2.84
C LEU A 194 -11.76 5.04 3.01
N ARG A 195 -12.95 4.53 2.68
CA ARG A 195 -14.20 5.28 2.87
C ARG A 195 -14.48 5.57 4.35
N GLN A 196 -14.26 4.60 5.23
CA GLN A 196 -14.41 4.78 6.68
C GLN A 196 -13.39 5.79 7.22
N MET A 197 -12.12 5.68 6.82
CA MET A 197 -11.06 6.62 7.20
C MET A 197 -11.39 8.05 6.73
N LEU A 198 -11.82 8.21 5.48
CA LEU A 198 -12.22 9.52 4.94
C LEU A 198 -13.58 10.02 5.47
N ALA A 199 -14.40 9.16 6.07
CA ALA A 199 -15.60 9.57 6.77
C ALA A 199 -15.28 10.24 8.12
N ASP A 200 -14.13 9.94 8.70
CA ASP A 200 -13.65 10.58 9.91
C ASP A 200 -13.34 12.07 9.64
N ARG A 201 -14.02 12.94 10.39
CA ARG A 201 -13.88 14.39 10.24
C ARG A 201 -12.47 14.86 10.55
N SER A 202 -11.82 14.28 11.57
CA SER A 202 -10.48 14.65 12.01
C SER A 202 -9.45 14.32 10.90
N VAL A 203 -9.55 13.14 10.29
CA VAL A 203 -8.69 12.72 9.19
C VAL A 203 -8.82 13.68 8.00
N ARG A 204 -10.05 13.97 7.58
CA ARG A 204 -10.29 14.88 6.45
C ARG A 204 -9.71 16.27 6.70
N ILE A 205 -9.90 16.82 7.90
CA ILE A 205 -9.39 18.14 8.26
C ILE A 205 -7.85 18.13 8.24
N LEU A 206 -7.20 17.16 8.86
CA LEU A 206 -5.75 17.06 8.91
C LEU A 206 -5.15 16.92 7.51
N LEU A 207 -5.68 16.02 6.69
CA LEU A 207 -5.20 15.83 5.32
C LEU A 207 -5.47 17.06 4.44
N ALA A 208 -6.62 17.70 4.59
CA ALA A 208 -6.94 18.92 3.85
C ALA A 208 -6.01 20.08 4.23
N ILE A 209 -5.72 20.28 5.52
CA ILE A 209 -4.77 21.30 6.01
C ILE A 209 -3.36 21.00 5.45
N SER A 210 -2.89 19.76 5.54
CA SER A 210 -1.56 19.37 5.04
C SER A 210 -1.44 19.59 3.54
N ALA A 211 -2.46 19.20 2.76
CA ALA A 211 -2.48 19.43 1.32
C ALA A 211 -2.54 20.93 0.98
N PHE A 212 -3.35 21.71 1.70
CA PHE A 212 -3.44 23.16 1.51
C PHE A 212 -2.11 23.86 1.82
N LEU A 213 -1.43 23.49 2.90
CA LEU A 213 -0.12 24.02 3.24
C LEU A 213 0.95 23.63 2.20
N LEU A 214 0.92 22.42 1.67
CA LEU A 214 1.83 22.01 0.59
C LEU A 214 1.58 22.80 -0.69
N ILE A 215 0.33 23.04 -1.07
CA ILE A 215 -0.02 23.90 -2.20
C ILE A 215 0.44 25.33 -1.93
N GLY A 216 0.24 25.86 -0.72
CA GLY A 216 0.73 27.16 -0.29
C GLY A 216 2.26 27.28 -0.43
N LEU A 217 2.99 26.25 0.01
CA LEU A 217 4.45 26.18 -0.17
C LEU A 217 4.84 26.24 -1.66
N LEU A 218 4.15 25.47 -2.50
CA LEU A 218 4.41 25.47 -3.94
C LEU A 218 4.15 26.85 -4.55
N VAL A 219 3.08 27.55 -4.15
CA VAL A 219 2.76 28.91 -4.61
C VAL A 219 3.82 29.91 -4.14
N VAL A 220 4.23 29.87 -2.86
CA VAL A 220 5.27 30.75 -2.31
C VAL A 220 6.56 30.58 -3.10
N VAL A 221 7.00 29.36 -3.33
CA VAL A 221 8.21 29.07 -4.11
C VAL A 221 8.04 29.53 -5.56
N ALA A 222 6.89 29.27 -6.20
CA ALA A 222 6.61 29.68 -7.58
C ALA A 222 6.66 31.21 -7.77
N LEU A 223 6.19 31.98 -6.78
CA LEU A 223 6.23 33.44 -6.80
C LEU A 223 7.65 34.01 -6.63
N GLN A 224 8.57 33.26 -6.01
CA GLN A 224 9.95 33.70 -5.82
C GLN A 224 10.85 33.40 -7.03
N LEU A 225 10.49 32.44 -7.88
CA LEU A 225 11.27 32.03 -9.05
C LEU A 225 11.54 33.16 -10.05
N PRO A 226 10.54 34.01 -10.45
CA PRO A 226 10.78 35.03 -11.51
C PRO A 226 11.58 36.23 -11.08
N GLY A 227 11.77 36.47 -9.78
CA GLY A 227 12.44 37.70 -9.28
C GLY A 227 13.90 37.56 -8.92
N ARG A 228 14.48 36.35 -9.04
CA ARG A 228 15.81 36.03 -8.49
C ARG A 228 16.57 35.07 -9.39
N GLU A 229 17.88 35.32 -9.50
CA GLU A 229 18.77 34.39 -10.22
C GLU A 229 19.48 33.44 -9.25
N LEU A 230 19.80 33.89 -8.07
CA LEU A 230 20.60 33.19 -7.07
C LEU A 230 19.92 33.23 -5.70
N VAL A 231 20.00 32.12 -4.98
CA VAL A 231 19.44 31.93 -3.63
C VAL A 231 20.42 31.11 -2.79
N SER A 232 20.64 31.48 -1.54
CA SER A 232 21.43 30.67 -0.61
C SER A 232 20.53 29.73 0.15
N LEU A 233 20.67 28.40 -0.08
CA LEU A 233 19.96 27.36 0.61
C LEU A 233 20.84 26.67 1.65
N GLY A 234 20.55 26.93 2.92
CA GLY A 234 21.23 26.31 4.06
C GLY A 234 22.46 27.06 4.56
N PHE A 235 23.08 26.45 5.58
CA PHE A 235 24.27 26.99 6.24
C PHE A 235 25.43 26.00 6.07
N ASP A 236 26.65 26.51 6.07
CA ASP A 236 27.86 25.69 6.11
C ASP A 236 28.12 25.14 7.52
N SER A 237 29.20 24.36 7.69
CA SER A 237 29.61 23.82 8.99
C SER A 237 29.99 24.88 10.02
N GLN A 238 30.14 26.14 9.61
CA GLN A 238 30.47 27.30 10.44
C GLN A 238 29.26 28.19 10.76
N GLY A 239 28.07 27.81 10.27
CA GLY A 239 26.82 28.57 10.46
C GLY A 239 26.69 29.77 9.53
N LEU A 240 27.56 29.92 8.53
CA LEU A 240 27.44 30.96 7.51
C LEU A 240 26.55 30.52 6.37
N PRO A 241 25.79 31.43 5.72
CA PRO A 241 25.01 31.10 4.53
C PRO A 241 25.89 30.41 3.48
N ARG A 242 25.44 29.29 2.95
CA ARG A 242 26.12 28.56 1.88
C ARG A 242 26.22 29.45 0.62
N GLU A 243 27.19 29.18 -0.24
CA GLU A 243 27.31 29.87 -1.53
C GLU A 243 25.96 29.87 -2.27
N ALA A 244 25.60 31.03 -2.82
CA ALA A 244 24.35 31.22 -3.51
C ALA A 244 24.27 30.31 -4.74
N GLY A 245 23.25 29.48 -4.77
CA GLY A 245 22.91 28.59 -5.90
C GLY A 245 21.73 29.13 -6.72
N PRO A 246 21.42 28.51 -7.84
CA PRO A 246 20.33 28.96 -8.70
C PRO A 246 18.97 28.81 -8.00
N VAL A 247 18.07 29.74 -8.25
CA VAL A 247 16.74 29.82 -7.62
C VAL A 247 15.90 28.54 -7.77
N GLN A 248 16.15 27.75 -8.82
CA GLN A 248 15.44 26.46 -9.06
C GLN A 248 15.63 25.47 -7.89
N GLN A 249 16.70 25.61 -7.10
CA GLN A 249 16.89 24.78 -5.92
C GLN A 249 15.77 24.94 -4.87
N LEU A 250 15.05 26.07 -4.87
CA LEU A 250 13.86 26.26 -4.02
C LEU A 250 12.78 25.19 -4.28
N LEU A 251 12.71 24.61 -5.49
CA LEU A 251 11.77 23.54 -5.82
C LEU A 251 12.01 22.24 -5.01
N MET A 252 13.19 22.10 -4.41
CA MET A 252 13.43 20.98 -3.48
C MET A 252 12.55 21.07 -2.22
N LEU A 253 12.15 22.27 -1.79
CA LEU A 253 11.30 22.42 -0.59
C LEU A 253 9.90 21.81 -0.79
N PRO A 254 9.12 22.15 -1.83
CA PRO A 254 7.84 21.51 -2.06
C PRO A 254 8.00 20.02 -2.43
N ALA A 255 9.07 19.60 -3.10
CA ALA A 255 9.35 18.19 -3.35
C ALA A 255 9.55 17.41 -2.05
N LEU A 256 10.34 17.95 -1.10
CA LEU A 256 10.52 17.36 0.23
C LEU A 256 9.19 17.29 0.99
N GLY A 257 8.42 18.38 1.00
CA GLY A 257 7.09 18.42 1.62
C GLY A 257 6.13 17.38 1.06
N ALA A 258 6.15 17.17 -0.27
CA ALA A 258 5.34 16.14 -0.93
C ALA A 258 5.75 14.72 -0.51
N VAL A 259 7.05 14.44 -0.45
CA VAL A 259 7.56 13.14 0.00
C VAL A 259 7.14 12.87 1.45
N VAL A 260 7.31 13.84 2.36
CA VAL A 260 6.88 13.71 3.76
C VAL A 260 5.37 13.45 3.84
N LEU A 261 4.56 14.21 3.11
CA LEU A 261 3.10 14.01 3.09
C LEU A 261 2.72 12.60 2.64
N ILE A 262 3.35 12.08 1.59
CA ILE A 262 3.10 10.72 1.08
C ILE A 262 3.50 9.67 2.12
N VAL A 263 4.67 9.80 2.72
CA VAL A 263 5.17 8.87 3.75
C VAL A 263 4.24 8.86 4.96
N ASP A 264 3.87 10.04 5.47
CA ASP A 264 2.99 10.19 6.63
C ASP A 264 1.57 9.70 6.34
N LEU A 265 1.07 9.90 5.11
CA LEU A 265 -0.21 9.37 4.68
C LEU A 265 -0.23 7.84 4.77
N ILE A 266 0.78 7.19 4.22
CA ILE A 266 0.86 5.73 4.18
C ILE A 266 1.09 5.14 5.58
N ALA A 267 2.05 5.70 6.32
CA ALA A 267 2.34 5.26 7.68
C ALA A 267 1.12 5.45 8.60
N GLY A 268 0.45 6.61 8.49
CA GLY A 268 -0.78 6.90 9.22
C GLY A 268 -1.92 5.95 8.87
N MET A 269 -2.13 5.63 7.59
CA MET A 269 -3.12 4.62 7.16
C MET A 269 -2.83 3.26 7.78
N PHE A 270 -1.55 2.84 7.78
CA PHE A 270 -1.14 1.57 8.35
C PHE A 270 -1.40 1.49 9.86
N LEU A 271 -1.06 2.55 10.61
CA LEU A 271 -1.28 2.63 12.05
C LEU A 271 -2.76 2.71 12.40
N TYR A 272 -3.54 3.48 11.65
CA TYR A 272 -4.99 3.61 11.81
C TYR A 272 -5.69 2.24 11.68
N HIS A 273 -5.25 1.40 10.74
CA HIS A 273 -5.82 0.09 10.52
C HIS A 273 -5.40 -0.94 11.59
N ARG A 274 -4.09 -1.02 11.89
CA ARG A 274 -3.54 -2.14 12.66
C ARG A 274 -3.78 -2.04 14.17
N TRP A 275 -3.66 -0.85 14.73
CA TRP A 275 -3.55 -0.71 16.19
C TRP A 275 -4.80 -0.15 16.84
N LYS A 276 -5.81 0.24 16.06
CA LYS A 276 -6.98 1.00 16.54
C LYS A 276 -6.59 2.23 17.38
N GLN A 277 -5.32 2.62 17.33
CA GLN A 277 -4.76 3.77 18.01
C GLN A 277 -4.79 4.96 17.05
N HIS A 278 -5.98 5.50 16.84
CA HIS A 278 -6.20 6.62 15.91
C HIS A 278 -5.31 7.84 16.26
N MET A 279 -4.96 8.01 17.53
CA MET A 279 -4.19 9.16 17.99
C MET A 279 -2.78 9.25 17.33
N ILE A 280 -2.09 8.13 17.19
CA ILE A 280 -0.76 8.11 16.56
C ILE A 280 -0.86 8.42 15.06
N ALA A 281 -1.89 7.91 14.38
CA ALA A 281 -2.14 8.24 12.98
C ALA A 281 -2.44 9.73 12.78
N TYR A 282 -3.23 10.34 13.67
CA TYR A 282 -3.50 11.78 13.64
C TYR A 282 -2.24 12.62 13.85
N LEU A 283 -1.35 12.22 14.78
CA LEU A 283 -0.09 12.89 15.00
C LEU A 283 0.81 12.83 13.74
N LEU A 284 0.87 11.68 13.07
CA LEU A 284 1.61 11.52 11.82
C LEU A 284 1.05 12.42 10.71
N TRP A 285 -0.26 12.49 10.52
CA TRP A 285 -0.85 13.38 9.53
C TRP A 285 -0.72 14.86 9.88
N ALA A 286 -0.72 15.18 11.17
CA ALA A 286 -0.44 16.54 11.64
C ALA A 286 1.03 16.94 11.41
N SER A 287 1.99 16.00 11.53
CA SER A 287 3.41 16.28 11.30
C SER A 287 3.72 16.70 9.87
N SER A 288 3.02 16.14 8.86
CA SER A 288 3.18 16.57 7.47
C SER A 288 2.72 18.01 7.24
N GLY A 289 1.63 18.43 7.89
CA GLY A 289 1.18 19.83 7.89
C GLY A 289 2.19 20.76 8.56
N LEU A 290 2.69 20.36 9.73
CA LEU A 290 3.73 21.12 10.45
C LEU A 290 5.01 21.26 9.62
N THR A 291 5.47 20.18 8.99
CA THR A 291 6.64 20.21 8.09
C THR A 291 6.41 21.17 6.93
N SER A 292 5.26 21.13 6.26
CA SER A 292 4.93 22.06 5.18
C SER A 292 4.91 23.51 5.66
N LEU A 293 4.38 23.78 6.86
CA LEU A 293 4.38 25.11 7.47
C LEU A 293 5.81 25.62 7.75
N LEU A 294 6.68 24.76 8.31
CA LEU A 294 8.08 25.09 8.56
C LEU A 294 8.84 25.37 7.27
N LEU A 295 8.57 24.60 6.20
CA LEU A 295 9.17 24.82 4.89
C LEU A 295 8.68 26.13 4.24
N ILE A 296 7.41 26.52 4.43
CA ILE A 296 6.92 27.85 4.01
C ILE A 296 7.68 28.95 4.75
N PHE A 297 7.82 28.81 6.07
CA PHE A 297 8.56 29.79 6.86
C PHE A 297 10.02 29.89 6.41
N ALA A 298 10.68 28.74 6.18
CA ALA A 298 12.04 28.71 5.64
C ALA A 298 12.12 29.38 4.27
N ALA A 299 11.18 29.11 3.36
CA ALA A 299 11.14 29.74 2.03
C ALA A 299 10.98 31.26 2.12
N LEU A 300 10.18 31.78 3.06
CA LEU A 300 10.01 33.21 3.29
C LEU A 300 11.23 33.88 3.93
N GLN A 301 12.01 33.18 4.75
CA GLN A 301 13.23 33.67 5.36
C GLN A 301 14.38 33.80 4.34
N ILE A 302 14.38 32.97 3.33
CA ILE A 302 15.34 32.97 2.23
C ILE A 302 15.06 34.14 1.26
N SER A 303 13.94 34.84 1.47
CA SER A 303 13.50 35.96 0.62
C SER A 303 14.26 37.27 0.84
#